data_75b95f29e97f87fc7d345d4a30de6b9b
#
_entry.id   75b95f29e97f87fc7d345d4a30de6b9b
#
_cell.length_a   1.000
_cell.length_b   1.000
_cell.length_c   1.000
_cell.angle_alpha   90.00
_cell.angle_beta   90.00
_cell.angle_gamma   90.00
#
_symmetry.space_group_name_H-M   'P 1'
#
loop_
_entity.id
_entity.type
_entity.pdbx_description
1 polymer ?
#
loop_
_entity_poly.entity_id
_entity_poly.type
_entity_poly.pdbx_seq_one_letter_code
_entity_poly.pdbx_strand_id
1 'polypeptide(L)'
;IHRGETVALFGKNGAGKSTILKLITGVCFPTSGEITVNGRVSALLELTSGFDPEFTGRENIYLKGQLLGLKNSEIEELEQTIIDFAEIEEYIDQPVRTYSSGMKARLGFSINVNIKPEILIVDEALSVGDEEFKNKCITKVNEIINKEDVTLLFVTHITSTAKEFCKRGIFMKDGKIVYDGNIEETIKKYEGTLKKKK
;
A
#
# COMPACT_ATOMS: atom_id res chain seq x y z
N ILE A 1 9.06 -13.89 1.18
CA ILE A 1 7.59 -13.83 1.36
C ILE A 1 6.98 -14.64 0.23
N HIS A 2 6.10 -15.57 0.54
CA HIS A 2 5.45 -16.42 -0.44
C HIS A 2 4.09 -15.84 -0.86
N ARG A 3 3.58 -16.29 -2.01
CA ARG A 3 2.27 -15.87 -2.52
C ARG A 3 1.17 -16.20 -1.50
N GLY A 4 0.24 -15.27 -1.29
CA GLY A 4 -0.87 -15.41 -0.33
C GLY A 4 -0.49 -15.20 1.14
N GLU A 5 0.77 -14.90 1.48
CA GLU A 5 1.15 -14.57 2.85
C GLU A 5 0.73 -13.15 3.24
N THR A 6 0.33 -12.98 4.49
CA THR A 6 0.10 -11.68 5.11
C THR A 6 1.20 -11.41 6.14
N VAL A 7 2.07 -10.44 5.85
CA VAL A 7 3.29 -10.19 6.61
C VAL A 7 3.33 -8.76 7.11
N ALA A 8 3.53 -8.56 8.41
CA ALA A 8 3.74 -7.24 8.99
C ALA A 8 5.24 -6.92 9.08
N LEU A 9 5.63 -5.72 8.70
CA LEU A 9 7.00 -5.22 8.80
C LEU A 9 7.10 -4.17 9.91
N PHE A 10 7.80 -4.52 10.98
CA PHE A 10 8.05 -3.65 12.12
C PHE A 10 9.46 -3.09 12.13
N GLY A 11 9.62 -1.91 12.69
CA GLY A 11 10.92 -1.28 12.93
C GLY A 11 10.76 0.18 13.32
N LYS A 12 11.71 0.69 14.12
CA LYS A 12 11.75 2.12 14.47
C LYS A 12 12.01 2.98 13.23
N ASN A 13 11.79 4.29 13.35
CA ASN A 13 12.19 5.24 12.31
C ASN A 13 13.70 5.08 12.06
N GLY A 14 14.10 5.06 10.78
CA GLY A 14 15.47 4.78 10.38
C GLY A 14 15.88 3.29 10.36
N ALA A 15 14.99 2.35 10.67
CA ALA A 15 15.31 0.92 10.62
C ALA A 15 15.50 0.35 9.19
N GLY A 16 15.20 1.14 8.15
CA GLY A 16 15.34 0.72 6.75
C GLY A 16 14.04 0.28 6.08
N LYS A 17 12.88 0.40 6.75
CA LYS A 17 11.57 -0.02 6.19
C LYS A 17 11.26 0.64 4.84
N SER A 18 11.32 1.97 4.78
CA SER A 18 11.05 2.70 3.53
C SER A 18 12.06 2.38 2.42
N THR A 19 13.31 2.07 2.77
CA THR A 19 14.32 1.67 1.80
C THR A 19 13.98 0.33 1.17
N ILE A 20 13.63 -0.67 1.98
CA ILE A 20 13.27 -1.99 1.45
C ILE A 20 11.98 -1.92 0.63
N LEU A 21 11.04 -1.06 1.01
CA LEU A 21 9.82 -0.87 0.22
C LEU A 21 10.11 -0.25 -1.15
N LYS A 22 10.98 0.76 -1.22
CA LYS A 22 11.42 1.36 -2.49
C LYS A 22 12.16 0.37 -3.38
N LEU A 23 12.90 -0.56 -2.80
CA LEU A 23 13.55 -1.65 -3.52
C LEU A 23 12.52 -2.65 -4.07
N ILE A 24 11.52 -3.03 -3.28
CA ILE A 24 10.45 -3.96 -3.69
C ILE A 24 9.57 -3.34 -4.79
N THR A 25 9.27 -2.03 -4.70
CA THR A 25 8.47 -1.30 -5.69
C THR A 25 9.27 -0.89 -6.94
N GLY A 26 10.56 -1.15 -6.99
CA GLY A 26 11.41 -0.80 -8.14
C GLY A 26 11.77 0.69 -8.24
N VAL A 27 11.44 1.50 -7.23
CA VAL A 27 11.78 2.93 -7.18
C VAL A 27 13.30 3.15 -7.06
N CYS A 28 14.01 2.21 -6.45
CA CYS A 28 15.48 2.21 -6.43
C CYS A 28 16.03 0.79 -6.57
N PHE A 29 17.31 0.70 -6.92
CA PHE A 29 18.03 -0.57 -7.12
C PHE A 29 19.00 -0.85 -5.97
N PRO A 30 19.23 -2.12 -5.62
CA PRO A 30 20.20 -2.46 -4.60
C PRO A 30 21.63 -2.17 -5.09
N THR A 31 22.49 -1.67 -4.20
CA THR A 31 23.93 -1.45 -4.50
C THR A 31 24.67 -2.78 -4.66
N SER A 32 24.20 -3.82 -3.96
CA SER A 32 24.74 -5.18 -4.05
C SER A 32 23.63 -6.19 -3.68
N GLY A 33 23.78 -7.42 -4.11
CA GLY A 33 22.75 -8.45 -3.95
C GLY A 33 21.66 -8.35 -5.02
N GLU A 34 20.60 -9.11 -4.85
CA GLU A 34 19.52 -9.24 -5.80
C GLU A 34 18.16 -9.21 -5.10
N ILE A 35 17.16 -8.61 -5.74
CA ILE A 35 15.77 -8.63 -5.31
C ILE A 35 14.93 -9.13 -6.48
N THR A 36 14.18 -10.18 -6.25
CA THR A 36 13.22 -10.73 -7.21
C THR A 36 11.81 -10.50 -6.69
N VAL A 37 10.97 -9.86 -7.49
CA VAL A 37 9.55 -9.63 -7.19
C VAL A 37 8.72 -10.23 -8.33
N ASN A 38 7.92 -11.23 -8.01
CA ASN A 38 7.08 -11.93 -8.98
C ASN A 38 5.61 -11.55 -8.75
N GLY A 39 5.06 -10.73 -9.61
CA GLY A 39 3.66 -10.29 -9.56
C GLY A 39 3.49 -8.77 -9.59
N ARG A 40 2.26 -8.36 -9.84
CA ARG A 40 1.87 -6.94 -9.89
C ARG A 40 1.84 -6.36 -8.47
N VAL A 41 2.72 -5.37 -8.23
CA VAL A 41 2.79 -4.68 -6.95
C VAL A 41 1.91 -3.44 -6.97
N SER A 42 1.03 -3.31 -6.00
CA SER A 42 0.34 -2.04 -5.68
C SER A 42 0.77 -1.58 -4.30
N ALA A 43 1.26 -0.35 -4.21
CA ALA A 43 1.71 0.23 -2.95
C ALA A 43 0.86 1.44 -2.57
N LEU A 44 0.29 1.40 -1.37
CA LEU A 44 -0.49 2.50 -0.81
C LEU A 44 0.40 3.55 -0.10
N LEU A 45 1.71 3.51 -0.32
CA LEU A 45 2.70 4.38 0.32
C LEU A 45 2.68 5.81 -0.21
N GLU A 46 2.48 5.95 -1.50
CA GLU A 46 2.50 7.22 -2.24
C GLU A 46 1.31 7.25 -3.20
N LEU A 47 0.11 7.46 -2.64
CA LEU A 47 -1.16 7.34 -3.36
C LEU A 47 -1.21 8.22 -4.62
N THR A 48 -0.60 9.40 -4.56
CA THR A 48 -0.59 10.38 -5.66
C THR A 48 0.67 10.35 -6.50
N SER A 49 1.59 9.42 -6.22
CA SER A 49 2.79 9.25 -7.06
C SER A 49 2.40 8.83 -8.47
N GLY A 50 3.00 9.48 -9.45
CA GLY A 50 2.69 9.26 -10.87
C GLY A 50 1.47 10.03 -11.39
N PHE A 51 0.82 10.88 -10.57
CA PHE A 51 -0.21 11.79 -11.06
C PHE A 51 0.41 12.96 -11.81
N ASP A 52 -0.20 13.32 -12.95
CA ASP A 52 0.06 14.58 -13.62
C ASP A 52 -0.99 15.61 -13.14
N PRO A 53 -0.59 16.72 -12.52
CA PRO A 53 -1.52 17.72 -12.00
C PRO A 53 -2.32 18.44 -13.09
N GLU A 54 -1.83 18.49 -14.33
CA GLU A 54 -2.53 19.11 -15.45
C GLU A 54 -3.57 18.19 -16.10
N PHE A 55 -3.45 16.87 -15.89
CA PHE A 55 -4.42 15.89 -16.35
C PHE A 55 -5.66 15.86 -15.44
N THR A 56 -6.79 15.52 -16.02
CA THR A 56 -8.04 15.25 -15.30
C THR A 56 -7.90 14.03 -14.39
N GLY A 57 -8.83 13.84 -13.46
CA GLY A 57 -8.88 12.63 -12.64
C GLY A 57 -8.98 11.36 -13.50
N ARG A 58 -9.82 11.42 -14.56
CA ARG A 58 -10.00 10.34 -15.52
C ARG A 58 -8.69 10.00 -16.24
N GLU A 59 -8.00 10.98 -16.79
CA GLU A 59 -6.70 10.79 -17.44
C GLU A 59 -5.65 10.23 -16.49
N ASN A 60 -5.67 10.64 -15.22
CA ASN A 60 -4.79 10.10 -14.18
C ASN A 60 -5.11 8.64 -13.81
N ILE A 61 -6.38 8.19 -13.93
CA ILE A 61 -6.72 6.76 -13.82
C ILE A 61 -5.98 5.96 -14.89
N TYR A 62 -6.02 6.42 -16.15
CA TYR A 62 -5.31 5.76 -17.26
C TYR A 62 -3.81 5.80 -17.09
N LEU A 63 -3.25 6.98 -16.80
CA LEU A 63 -1.82 7.16 -16.59
C LEU A 63 -1.29 6.21 -15.50
N LYS A 64 -1.94 6.20 -14.35
CA LYS A 64 -1.51 5.36 -13.23
C LYS A 64 -1.77 3.88 -13.48
N GLY A 65 -2.89 3.52 -14.12
CA GLY A 65 -3.18 2.14 -14.51
C GLY A 65 -2.11 1.58 -15.44
N GLN A 66 -1.67 2.34 -16.43
CA GLN A 66 -0.58 1.97 -17.34
C GLN A 66 0.77 1.84 -16.61
N LEU A 67 1.09 2.75 -15.68
CA LEU A 67 2.29 2.65 -14.84
C LEU A 67 2.29 1.38 -13.97
N LEU A 68 1.11 0.90 -13.59
CA LEU A 68 0.93 -0.35 -12.84
C LEU A 68 0.82 -1.58 -13.75
N GLY A 69 1.04 -1.41 -15.06
CA GLY A 69 1.14 -2.51 -16.04
C GLY A 69 -0.20 -2.99 -16.60
N LEU A 70 -1.28 -2.22 -16.46
CA LEU A 70 -2.58 -2.52 -17.08
C LEU A 70 -2.62 -2.08 -18.54
N LYS A 71 -3.39 -2.81 -19.34
CA LYS A 71 -3.76 -2.39 -20.70
C LYS A 71 -4.94 -1.42 -20.63
N ASN A 72 -5.10 -0.58 -21.66
CA ASN A 72 -6.21 0.37 -21.71
C ASN A 72 -7.59 -0.29 -21.56
N SER A 73 -7.80 -1.44 -22.17
CA SER A 73 -9.06 -2.19 -22.03
C SER A 73 -9.34 -2.66 -20.59
N GLU A 74 -8.31 -3.03 -19.85
CA GLU A 74 -8.45 -3.42 -18.45
C GLU A 74 -8.78 -2.19 -17.57
N ILE A 75 -8.20 -1.03 -17.91
CA ILE A 75 -8.47 0.23 -17.20
C ILE A 75 -9.90 0.69 -17.48
N GLU A 76 -10.36 0.63 -18.73
CA GLU A 76 -11.72 0.98 -19.15
C GLU A 76 -12.79 0.17 -18.39
N GLU A 77 -12.56 -1.14 -18.19
CA GLU A 77 -13.43 -2.01 -17.39
C GLU A 77 -13.49 -1.60 -15.90
N LEU A 78 -12.42 -1.01 -15.37
CA LEU A 78 -12.29 -0.63 -13.96
C LEU A 78 -12.63 0.83 -13.69
N GLU A 79 -12.65 1.68 -14.71
CA GLU A 79 -12.76 3.13 -14.61
C GLU A 79 -13.93 3.55 -13.74
N GLN A 80 -15.14 3.10 -14.08
CA GLN A 80 -16.34 3.48 -13.32
C GLN A 80 -16.27 3.00 -11.87
N THR A 81 -15.79 1.78 -11.64
CA THR A 81 -15.61 1.25 -10.27
C THR A 81 -14.63 2.10 -9.46
N ILE A 82 -13.57 2.59 -10.09
CA ILE A 82 -12.58 3.46 -9.44
C ILE A 82 -13.22 4.80 -9.09
N ILE A 83 -13.98 5.40 -10.01
CA ILE A 83 -14.66 6.68 -9.81
C ILE A 83 -15.67 6.60 -8.68
N ASP A 84 -16.56 5.59 -8.70
CA ASP A 84 -17.60 5.36 -7.69
C ASP A 84 -16.98 5.10 -6.31
N PHE A 85 -15.84 4.38 -6.27
CA PHE A 85 -15.15 4.14 -5.01
C PHE A 85 -14.54 5.42 -4.45
N ALA A 86 -13.99 6.29 -5.31
CA ALA A 86 -13.35 7.55 -4.92
C ALA A 86 -14.34 8.62 -4.44
N GLU A 87 -15.63 8.53 -4.87
CA GLU A 87 -16.69 9.51 -4.57
C GLU A 87 -16.30 10.94 -4.99
N ILE A 88 -15.87 11.06 -6.26
CA ILE A 88 -15.42 12.33 -6.86
C ILE A 88 -15.99 12.53 -8.27
N GLU A 89 -17.14 11.94 -8.56
CA GLU A 89 -17.76 11.92 -9.89
C GLU A 89 -17.89 13.33 -10.51
N GLU A 90 -18.32 14.31 -9.70
CA GLU A 90 -18.51 15.70 -10.14
C GLU A 90 -17.20 16.39 -10.55
N TYR A 91 -16.06 15.86 -10.12
CA TYR A 91 -14.74 16.47 -10.36
C TYR A 91 -13.87 15.64 -11.29
N ILE A 92 -14.30 14.45 -11.70
CA ILE A 92 -13.44 13.48 -12.41
C ILE A 92 -12.84 14.02 -13.71
N ASP A 93 -13.58 14.89 -14.39
CA ASP A 93 -13.17 15.51 -15.66
C ASP A 93 -12.51 16.90 -15.47
N GLN A 94 -12.18 17.27 -14.22
CA GLN A 94 -11.40 18.46 -13.90
C GLN A 94 -9.93 18.13 -13.67
N PRO A 95 -8.99 19.06 -13.94
CA PRO A 95 -7.56 18.85 -13.70
C PRO A 95 -7.26 18.58 -12.21
N VAL A 96 -6.42 17.56 -11.95
CA VAL A 96 -6.09 17.12 -10.58
C VAL A 96 -5.42 18.22 -9.74
N ARG A 97 -4.80 19.24 -10.37
CA ARG A 97 -4.28 20.43 -9.63
C ARG A 97 -5.37 21.17 -8.85
N THR A 98 -6.64 21.07 -9.26
CA THR A 98 -7.78 21.69 -8.56
C THR A 98 -8.32 20.86 -7.40
N TYR A 99 -7.90 19.60 -7.28
CA TYR A 99 -8.35 18.70 -6.24
C TYR A 99 -7.77 19.07 -4.86
N SER A 100 -8.58 18.92 -3.82
CA SER A 100 -8.08 18.90 -2.45
C SER A 100 -7.13 17.73 -2.22
N SER A 101 -6.33 17.81 -1.15
CA SER A 101 -5.45 16.69 -0.76
C SER A 101 -6.24 15.41 -0.49
N GLY A 102 -7.43 15.53 0.10
CA GLY A 102 -8.35 14.41 0.35
C GLY A 102 -8.85 13.78 -0.95
N MET A 103 -9.29 14.57 -1.93
CA MET A 103 -9.73 14.05 -3.24
C MET A 103 -8.60 13.32 -3.97
N LYS A 104 -7.40 13.90 -3.98
CA LYS A 104 -6.22 13.25 -4.56
C LYS A 104 -5.93 11.90 -3.91
N ALA A 105 -6.00 11.85 -2.58
CA ALA A 105 -5.75 10.64 -1.83
C ALA A 105 -6.86 9.59 -2.04
N ARG A 106 -8.14 10.00 -2.09
CA ARG A 106 -9.28 9.13 -2.43
C ARG A 106 -9.09 8.51 -3.82
N LEU A 107 -8.79 9.31 -4.84
CA LEU A 107 -8.55 8.82 -6.21
C LEU A 107 -7.36 7.85 -6.24
N GLY A 108 -6.23 8.24 -5.65
CA GLY A 108 -5.03 7.41 -5.62
C GLY A 108 -5.24 6.07 -4.93
N PHE A 109 -5.97 6.07 -3.79
CA PHE A 109 -6.34 4.84 -3.09
C PHE A 109 -7.23 3.96 -3.97
N SER A 110 -8.29 4.56 -4.55
CA SER A 110 -9.27 3.86 -5.38
C SER A 110 -8.63 3.15 -6.57
N ILE A 111 -7.68 3.80 -7.24
CA ILE A 111 -6.92 3.16 -8.33
C ILE A 111 -6.16 1.95 -7.78
N ASN A 112 -5.35 2.14 -6.73
CA ASN A 112 -4.46 1.10 -6.22
C ASN A 112 -5.20 -0.17 -5.74
N VAL A 113 -6.39 -0.05 -5.16
CA VAL A 113 -7.15 -1.21 -4.63
C VAL A 113 -8.02 -1.90 -5.66
N ASN A 114 -8.41 -1.22 -6.75
CA ASN A 114 -9.28 -1.81 -7.76
C ASN A 114 -8.54 -2.47 -8.93
N ILE A 115 -7.25 -2.25 -9.11
CA ILE A 115 -6.43 -2.85 -10.18
C ILE A 115 -6.07 -4.32 -9.98
N LYS A 116 -6.66 -5.02 -9.01
CA LYS A 116 -6.39 -6.43 -8.71
C LYS A 116 -4.89 -6.71 -8.50
N PRO A 117 -4.27 -6.18 -7.46
CA PRO A 117 -2.86 -6.44 -7.17
C PRO A 117 -2.63 -7.90 -6.79
N GLU A 118 -1.45 -8.46 -7.14
CA GLU A 118 -0.98 -9.75 -6.62
C GLU A 118 -0.18 -9.55 -5.32
N ILE A 119 0.44 -8.37 -5.19
CA ILE A 119 1.17 -7.95 -4.00
C ILE A 119 0.64 -6.58 -3.60
N LEU A 120 0.04 -6.49 -2.42
CA LEU A 120 -0.44 -5.24 -1.84
C LEU A 120 0.50 -4.79 -0.72
N ILE A 121 1.07 -3.60 -0.86
CA ILE A 121 1.88 -2.99 0.19
C ILE A 121 1.05 -1.89 0.84
N VAL A 122 0.81 -2.03 2.12
CA VAL A 122 0.05 -1.08 2.93
C VAL A 122 0.98 -0.48 3.98
N ASP A 123 1.11 0.84 3.99
CA ASP A 123 1.72 1.59 5.09
C ASP A 123 0.59 2.22 5.93
N GLU A 124 0.92 2.95 6.94
CA GLU A 124 0.01 3.70 7.82
C GLU A 124 -1.04 4.56 7.07
N ALA A 125 -0.96 4.59 5.73
CA ALA A 125 -1.82 5.32 4.79
C ALA A 125 -3.30 4.86 4.73
N LEU A 126 -3.74 3.90 5.56
CA LEU A 126 -5.18 3.60 5.70
C LEU A 126 -5.98 4.75 6.36
N SER A 127 -5.31 5.83 6.74
CA SER A 127 -5.94 7.05 7.31
C SER A 127 -6.21 8.09 6.22
N VAL A 128 -6.82 7.68 5.11
CA VAL A 128 -7.17 8.55 3.98
C VAL A 128 -8.60 9.06 4.12
N GLY A 129 -8.81 10.35 3.90
CA GLY A 129 -10.14 10.95 3.90
C GLY A 129 -10.73 11.13 5.30
N ASP A 130 -12.05 11.16 5.36
CA ASP A 130 -12.84 11.17 6.59
C ASP A 130 -13.02 9.75 7.16
N GLU A 131 -13.70 9.66 8.31
CA GLU A 131 -13.91 8.38 9.02
C GLU A 131 -14.72 7.38 8.17
N GLU A 132 -15.66 7.84 7.37
CA GLU A 132 -16.50 6.98 6.51
C GLU A 132 -15.66 6.37 5.38
N PHE A 133 -14.89 7.19 4.68
CA PHE A 133 -14.00 6.71 3.63
C PHE A 133 -12.90 5.80 4.18
N LYS A 134 -12.37 6.07 5.36
CA LYS A 134 -11.41 5.22 6.05
C LYS A 134 -11.98 3.82 6.31
N ASN A 135 -13.22 3.73 6.80
CA ASN A 135 -13.89 2.45 7.02
C ASN A 135 -14.10 1.68 5.70
N LYS A 136 -14.47 2.38 4.64
CA LYS A 136 -14.58 1.84 3.28
C LYS A 136 -13.23 1.28 2.79
N CYS A 137 -12.12 2.00 3.04
CA CYS A 137 -10.77 1.54 2.71
C CYS A 137 -10.39 0.26 3.46
N ILE A 138 -10.64 0.20 4.77
CA ILE A 138 -10.35 -0.97 5.61
C ILE A 138 -11.15 -2.18 5.11
N THR A 139 -12.44 -2.01 4.84
CA THR A 139 -13.30 -3.07 4.30
C THR A 139 -12.75 -3.58 2.97
N LYS A 140 -12.37 -2.68 2.06
CA LYS A 140 -11.81 -3.05 0.75
C LYS A 140 -10.50 -3.81 0.85
N VAL A 141 -9.60 -3.37 1.73
CA VAL A 141 -8.33 -4.07 1.99
C VAL A 141 -8.61 -5.47 2.54
N ASN A 142 -9.54 -5.62 3.48
CA ASN A 142 -9.95 -6.93 4.00
C ASN A 142 -10.50 -7.85 2.90
N GLU A 143 -11.35 -7.34 2.01
CA GLU A 143 -11.86 -8.10 0.87
C GLU A 143 -10.73 -8.59 -0.06
N ILE A 144 -9.71 -7.75 -0.27
CA ILE A 144 -8.54 -8.10 -1.10
C ILE A 144 -7.70 -9.19 -0.42
N ILE A 145 -7.42 -9.04 0.87
CA ILE A 145 -6.58 -9.98 1.65
C ILE A 145 -7.23 -11.36 1.78
N ASN A 146 -8.56 -11.40 1.91
CA ASN A 146 -9.31 -12.65 2.02
C ASN A 146 -9.37 -13.44 0.70
N LYS A 147 -8.90 -12.89 -0.40
CA LYS A 147 -8.66 -13.64 -1.64
C LYS A 147 -7.34 -14.38 -1.49
N GLU A 148 -7.36 -15.71 -1.60
CA GLU A 148 -6.23 -16.62 -1.30
C GLU A 148 -4.93 -16.33 -2.07
N ASP A 149 -4.99 -15.51 -3.12
CA ASP A 149 -3.87 -15.27 -4.03
C ASP A 149 -3.14 -13.93 -3.81
N VAL A 150 -3.59 -13.07 -2.89
CA VAL A 150 -2.98 -11.76 -2.68
C VAL A 150 -1.98 -11.80 -1.51
N THR A 151 -0.76 -11.40 -1.79
CA THR A 151 0.28 -11.23 -0.78
C THR A 151 0.18 -9.84 -0.16
N LEU A 152 0.09 -9.75 1.17
CA LEU A 152 0.09 -8.47 1.89
C LEU A 152 1.44 -8.23 2.57
N LEU A 153 2.02 -7.06 2.32
CA LEU A 153 3.09 -6.50 3.15
C LEU A 153 2.57 -5.27 3.88
N PHE A 154 2.32 -5.42 5.17
CA PHE A 154 1.75 -4.36 6.01
C PHE A 154 2.83 -3.70 6.87
N VAL A 155 3.11 -2.43 6.61
CA VAL A 155 4.12 -1.66 7.35
C VAL A 155 3.43 -0.77 8.34
N THR A 156 3.62 -1.03 9.62
CA THR A 156 2.96 -0.25 10.66
C THR A 156 3.77 -0.24 11.96
N HIS A 157 3.51 0.76 12.78
CA HIS A 157 3.94 0.76 14.18
C HIS A 157 2.76 0.43 15.13
N ILE A 158 1.53 0.27 14.61
CA ILE A 158 0.34 -0.07 15.37
C ILE A 158 0.20 -1.59 15.44
N THR A 159 0.58 -2.17 16.58
CA THR A 159 0.65 -3.61 16.75
C THR A 159 -0.72 -4.30 16.74
N SER A 160 -1.78 -3.61 17.17
CA SER A 160 -3.17 -4.11 17.12
C SER A 160 -3.64 -4.36 15.69
N THR A 161 -3.45 -3.39 14.80
CA THR A 161 -3.83 -3.50 13.39
C THR A 161 -3.01 -4.57 12.67
N ALA A 162 -1.70 -4.64 12.95
CA ALA A 162 -0.86 -5.69 12.38
C ALA A 162 -1.31 -7.10 12.78
N LYS A 163 -1.76 -7.28 14.04
CA LYS A 163 -2.28 -8.56 14.53
C LYS A 163 -3.61 -8.96 13.87
N GLU A 164 -4.41 -7.99 13.48
CA GLU A 164 -5.68 -8.22 12.78
C GLU A 164 -5.46 -8.73 11.35
N PHE A 165 -4.51 -8.13 10.62
CA PHE A 165 -4.29 -8.43 9.20
C PHE A 165 -3.23 -9.48 8.91
N CYS A 166 -2.26 -9.69 9.80
CA CYS A 166 -1.07 -10.46 9.50
C CYS A 166 -0.88 -11.67 10.42
N LYS A 167 -0.47 -12.80 9.82
CA LYS A 167 -0.12 -14.03 10.56
C LYS A 167 1.37 -14.11 10.88
N ARG A 168 2.21 -13.46 10.07
CA ARG A 168 3.68 -13.44 10.18
C ARG A 168 4.15 -12.01 10.37
N GLY A 169 5.24 -11.82 11.09
CA GLY A 169 5.87 -10.53 11.28
C GLY A 169 7.38 -10.57 11.04
N ILE A 170 7.89 -9.51 10.45
CA ILE A 170 9.32 -9.27 10.27
C ILE A 170 9.69 -8.05 11.10
N PHE A 171 10.70 -8.18 11.96
CA PHE A 171 11.21 -7.06 12.74
C PHE A 171 12.58 -6.63 12.23
N MET A 172 12.66 -5.38 11.78
CA MET A 172 13.89 -4.75 11.30
C MET A 172 14.48 -3.80 12.34
N LYS A 173 15.80 -3.83 12.44
CA LYS A 173 16.58 -2.89 13.26
C LYS A 173 17.92 -2.60 12.57
N ASP A 174 18.28 -1.33 12.47
CA ASP A 174 19.58 -0.88 11.91
C ASP A 174 19.89 -1.52 10.54
N GLY A 175 18.88 -1.55 9.64
CA GLY A 175 18.99 -2.10 8.28
C GLY A 175 19.03 -3.63 8.19
N LYS A 176 18.82 -4.34 9.31
CA LYS A 176 18.87 -5.83 9.34
C LYS A 176 17.54 -6.40 9.84
N ILE A 177 17.18 -7.57 9.32
CA ILE A 177 16.13 -8.39 9.88
C ILE A 177 16.67 -9.05 11.15
N VAL A 178 16.08 -8.73 12.30
CA VAL A 178 16.48 -9.29 13.59
C VAL A 178 15.53 -10.37 14.09
N TYR A 179 14.33 -10.44 13.51
CA TYR A 179 13.38 -11.51 13.75
C TYR A 179 12.42 -11.65 12.57
N ASP A 180 12.06 -12.88 12.26
CA ASP A 180 11.07 -13.24 11.25
C ASP A 180 10.32 -14.48 11.76
N GLY A 181 9.00 -14.38 11.89
CA GLY A 181 8.22 -15.49 12.45
C GLY A 181 6.77 -15.10 12.79
N ASN A 182 6.18 -15.80 13.76
CA ASN A 182 4.81 -15.56 14.20
C ASN A 182 4.58 -14.10 14.61
N ILE A 183 3.43 -13.55 14.25
CA ILE A 183 3.08 -12.13 14.49
C ILE A 183 3.14 -11.76 15.99
N GLU A 184 2.65 -12.62 16.88
CA GLU A 184 2.62 -12.30 18.32
C GLU A 184 4.02 -12.24 18.93
N GLU A 185 4.91 -13.17 18.53
CA GLU A 185 6.30 -13.14 18.95
C GLU A 185 7.06 -11.95 18.39
N THR A 186 6.80 -11.60 17.13
CA THR A 186 7.38 -10.41 16.49
C THR A 186 6.99 -9.15 17.24
N ILE A 187 5.71 -9.01 17.59
CA ILE A 187 5.19 -7.87 18.37
C ILE A 187 5.87 -7.79 19.73
N LYS A 188 5.96 -8.91 20.48
CA LYS A 188 6.66 -8.93 21.78
C LYS A 188 8.10 -8.44 21.68
N LYS A 189 8.84 -8.90 20.65
CA LYS A 189 10.23 -8.47 20.42
C LYS A 189 10.32 -6.99 20.05
N TYR A 190 9.45 -6.51 19.18
CA TYR A 190 9.37 -5.10 18.78
C TYR A 190 9.08 -4.19 19.97
N GLU A 191 8.00 -4.47 20.74
CA GLU A 191 7.60 -3.70 21.93
C GLU A 191 8.67 -3.72 23.03
N GLY A 192 9.36 -4.85 23.21
CA GLY A 192 10.48 -4.96 24.12
C GLY A 192 11.62 -3.99 23.83
N THR A 193 11.78 -3.55 22.57
CA THR A 193 12.76 -2.53 22.19
C THR A 193 12.29 -1.10 22.43
N LEU A 194 10.97 -0.88 22.55
CA LEU A 194 10.39 0.43 22.86
C LEU A 194 10.51 0.76 24.36
N LYS A 195 10.34 -0.26 25.23
CA LYS A 195 10.39 -0.12 26.69
C LYS A 195 11.80 0.10 27.26
N LYS A 196 12.86 -0.24 26.53
CA LYS A 196 14.27 -0.09 27.00
C LYS A 196 14.84 1.35 26.88
N LYS A 197 14.01 2.34 26.54
CA LYS A 197 14.40 3.77 26.41
C LYS A 197 13.79 4.68 27.48
N LYS A 198 13.35 4.13 28.64
CA LYS A 198 13.00 4.92 29.83
C LYS A 198 14.09 4.80 30.88
#